data_15d4e0da3fb242f232edce18d138a0a2
#
_entry.id   15d4e0da3fb242f232edce18d138a0a2
#
_cell.length_a   1.000
_cell.length_b   1.000
_cell.length_c   1.000
_cell.angle_alpha   90.00
_cell.angle_beta   90.00
_cell.angle_gamma   90.00
#
_symmetry.space_group_name_H-M   'P 1'
#
loop_
_entity.id
_entity.type
_entity.pdbx_description
1 polymer ?
#
loop_
_entity_poly.entity_id
_entity_poly.type
_entity_poly.pdbx_seq_one_letter_code
_entity_poly.pdbx_strand_id
1 'polypeptide(L)'
;MGAKRVVFDSLDVLMEMLLDPELARRELRRIRDWLRERRLTGVLTSRIEAIEQENAHLAHPFLLFLSDFVLLLHYRVTDRMALRELRILKYRGSAFEQNQFPFTIGAEGIEVGSFGLHRLDYPVSNERVSSGIPRLDTMLNGGYFRGSSILITGAPGTAKTTLSGAFVQAACRRKERTLYIAFDESPNEILRNLTSVNIRLAPYLETGLLQMHALQGGL
;
A
#
# COMPACT_ATOMS: atom_id res chain seq x y z
N MET A 1 -31.01 -17.89 21.85
CA MET A 1 -30.06 -16.83 21.42
C MET A 1 -30.16 -16.61 19.92
N GLY A 2 -30.40 -15.37 19.46
CA GLY A 2 -30.55 -15.07 18.02
C GLY A 2 -29.25 -14.73 17.29
N ALA A 3 -28.11 -15.33 17.70
CA ALA A 3 -26.83 -15.08 17.06
C ALA A 3 -26.84 -15.53 15.60
N LYS A 4 -26.37 -14.67 14.68
CA LYS A 4 -26.21 -14.98 13.26
C LYS A 4 -24.74 -15.20 12.87
N ARG A 5 -23.80 -14.86 13.74
CA ARG A 5 -22.35 -14.95 13.53
C ARG A 5 -21.70 -15.56 14.77
N VAL A 6 -20.65 -16.36 14.56
CA VAL A 6 -19.91 -17.03 15.63
C VAL A 6 -18.42 -16.90 15.32
N VAL A 7 -17.61 -16.64 16.35
CA VAL A 7 -16.14 -16.61 16.25
C VAL A 7 -15.58 -17.66 17.19
N PHE A 8 -14.65 -18.47 16.68
CA PHE A 8 -13.85 -19.42 17.44
C PHE A 8 -12.39 -18.94 17.44
N ASP A 9 -11.96 -18.33 18.54
CA ASP A 9 -10.63 -17.74 18.69
C ASP A 9 -9.93 -18.32 19.93
N SER A 10 -8.93 -19.12 19.82
CA SER A 10 -8.26 -19.77 18.69
C SER A 10 -8.69 -21.24 18.62
N LEU A 11 -8.84 -21.77 17.42
CA LEU A 11 -9.24 -23.16 17.22
C LEU A 11 -8.15 -24.16 17.63
N ASP A 12 -6.89 -23.73 17.61
CA ASP A 12 -5.74 -24.56 18.00
C ASP A 12 -5.86 -25.10 19.42
N VAL A 13 -6.34 -24.29 20.36
CA VAL A 13 -6.54 -24.71 21.74
C VAL A 13 -7.52 -25.88 21.82
N LEU A 14 -8.60 -25.83 21.04
CA LEU A 14 -9.54 -26.93 20.96
C LEU A 14 -8.90 -28.16 20.34
N MET A 15 -8.07 -28.00 19.31
CA MET A 15 -7.39 -29.11 18.64
C MET A 15 -6.31 -29.74 19.51
N GLU A 16 -5.55 -28.96 20.28
CA GLU A 16 -4.56 -29.46 21.26
C GLU A 16 -5.19 -30.28 22.38
N MET A 17 -6.42 -29.99 22.75
CA MET A 17 -7.18 -30.79 23.74
C MET A 17 -7.63 -32.14 23.16
N LEU A 18 -7.72 -32.27 21.84
CA LEU A 18 -8.11 -33.48 21.14
C LEU A 18 -6.84 -34.21 20.65
N LEU A 19 -6.27 -35.08 21.49
CA LEU A 19 -5.02 -35.79 21.22
C LEU A 19 -5.08 -36.72 19.98
N ASP A 20 -6.27 -37.07 19.51
CA ASP A 20 -6.49 -37.90 18.32
C ASP A 20 -6.82 -37.04 17.10
N PRO A 21 -5.99 -37.02 16.03
CA PRO A 21 -6.24 -36.28 14.79
C PRO A 21 -7.57 -36.68 14.11
N GLU A 22 -8.01 -37.91 14.18
CA GLU A 22 -9.28 -38.33 13.57
C GLU A 22 -10.47 -37.78 14.35
N LEU A 23 -10.36 -37.75 15.67
CA LEU A 23 -11.35 -37.10 16.54
C LEU A 23 -11.44 -35.62 16.25
N ALA A 24 -10.29 -34.94 16.12
CA ALA A 24 -10.23 -33.54 15.75
C ALA A 24 -10.93 -33.23 14.40
N ARG A 25 -10.65 -34.06 13.38
CA ARG A 25 -11.32 -33.93 12.06
C ARG A 25 -12.82 -34.14 12.15
N ARG A 26 -13.27 -35.05 12.97
CA ARG A 26 -14.69 -35.31 13.18
C ARG A 26 -15.40 -34.17 13.87
N GLU A 27 -14.79 -33.57 14.90
CA GLU A 27 -15.35 -32.44 15.61
C GLU A 27 -15.39 -31.19 14.75
N LEU A 28 -14.36 -30.93 13.93
CA LEU A 28 -14.36 -29.85 12.96
C LEU A 28 -15.48 -29.97 11.91
N ARG A 29 -15.73 -31.18 11.42
CA ARG A 29 -16.89 -31.45 10.53
C ARG A 29 -18.20 -31.12 11.23
N ARG A 30 -18.35 -31.53 12.51
CA ARG A 30 -19.55 -31.23 13.31
C ARG A 30 -19.78 -29.72 13.47
N ILE A 31 -18.70 -28.96 13.74
CA ILE A 31 -18.78 -27.48 13.81
C ILE A 31 -19.27 -26.92 12.48
N ARG A 32 -18.66 -27.32 11.35
CA ARG A 32 -19.10 -26.88 10.02
C ARG A 32 -20.56 -27.19 9.75
N ASP A 33 -20.96 -28.43 10.01
CA ASP A 33 -22.33 -28.88 9.72
C ASP A 33 -23.33 -28.15 10.62
N TRP A 34 -23.01 -27.94 11.89
CA TRP A 34 -23.78 -27.13 12.82
C TRP A 34 -23.93 -25.68 12.34
N LEU A 35 -22.86 -25.04 11.83
CA LEU A 35 -22.92 -23.70 11.26
C LEU A 35 -23.86 -23.65 10.05
N ARG A 36 -23.77 -24.65 9.16
CA ARG A 36 -24.61 -24.75 7.94
C ARG A 36 -26.08 -24.98 8.26
N GLU A 37 -26.40 -25.91 9.13
CA GLU A 37 -27.78 -26.21 9.53
C GLU A 37 -28.46 -24.99 10.14
N ARG A 38 -27.73 -24.20 10.91
CA ARG A 38 -28.24 -23.00 11.56
C ARG A 38 -28.08 -21.72 10.73
N ARG A 39 -27.55 -21.82 9.52
CA ARG A 39 -27.26 -20.70 8.64
C ARG A 39 -26.43 -19.60 9.32
N LEU A 40 -25.42 -20.00 10.10
CA LEU A 40 -24.51 -19.12 10.79
C LEU A 40 -23.28 -18.85 9.94
N THR A 41 -22.76 -17.63 9.96
CA THR A 41 -21.43 -17.32 9.47
C THR A 41 -20.43 -17.53 10.60
N GLY A 42 -19.47 -18.44 10.41
CA GLY A 42 -18.41 -18.72 11.36
C GLY A 42 -17.07 -18.13 10.92
N VAL A 43 -16.35 -17.53 11.85
CA VAL A 43 -14.94 -17.16 11.70
C VAL A 43 -14.13 -18.05 12.65
N LEU A 44 -13.08 -18.66 12.12
CA LEU A 44 -12.21 -19.56 12.86
C LEU A 44 -10.80 -19.02 12.73
N THR A 45 -10.11 -18.78 13.83
CA THR A 45 -8.69 -18.42 13.83
C THR A 45 -7.81 -19.60 14.16
N SER A 46 -6.66 -19.72 13.50
CA SER A 46 -5.69 -20.79 13.72
C SER A 46 -4.28 -20.29 13.46
N ARG A 47 -3.30 -20.83 14.18
CA ARG A 47 -1.88 -20.51 14.00
C ARG A 47 -1.30 -21.19 12.76
N ILE A 48 -0.20 -20.63 12.27
CA ILE A 48 0.66 -21.20 11.25
C ILE A 48 1.93 -21.68 11.94
N GLU A 49 2.31 -22.96 11.74
CA GLU A 49 3.49 -23.54 12.41
C GLU A 49 4.81 -23.12 11.80
N ALA A 50 4.88 -22.94 10.49
CA ALA A 50 6.09 -22.49 9.79
C ALA A 50 5.78 -21.74 8.51
N ILE A 51 6.57 -20.70 8.21
CA ILE A 51 6.60 -20.00 6.93
C ILE A 51 7.99 -20.24 6.36
N GLU A 52 8.20 -21.38 5.69
CA GLU A 52 9.33 -21.54 4.79
C GLU A 52 8.89 -21.09 3.41
N GLN A 53 9.60 -20.10 2.86
CA GLN A 53 9.55 -19.56 1.49
C GLN A 53 8.44 -20.18 0.61
N GLU A 54 7.28 -19.49 0.52
CA GLU A 54 6.12 -19.79 -0.35
C GLU A 54 5.12 -20.87 0.10
N ASN A 55 5.46 -21.78 0.99
CA ASN A 55 4.53 -22.79 1.48
C ASN A 55 4.20 -22.56 2.96
N ALA A 56 3.07 -21.92 3.22
CA ALA A 56 2.54 -21.83 4.58
C ALA A 56 2.06 -23.21 5.03
N HIS A 57 2.78 -23.85 5.96
CA HIS A 57 2.30 -25.06 6.60
C HIS A 57 1.31 -24.67 7.70
N LEU A 58 0.03 -24.89 7.42
CA LEU A 58 -1.01 -24.75 8.44
C LEU A 58 -0.86 -25.91 9.45
N ALA A 59 -0.97 -25.58 10.74
CA ALA A 59 -1.01 -26.58 11.80
C ALA A 59 -2.07 -27.68 11.50
N HIS A 60 -3.15 -27.27 10.86
CA HIS A 60 -4.27 -28.14 10.52
C HIS A 60 -4.68 -28.01 9.04
N PRO A 61 -3.98 -28.66 8.07
CA PRO A 61 -4.29 -28.57 6.63
C PRO A 61 -5.74 -28.92 6.30
N PHE A 62 -6.37 -29.73 7.13
CA PHE A 62 -7.77 -30.11 6.97
C PHE A 62 -8.74 -28.92 7.04
N LEU A 63 -8.39 -27.86 7.74
CA LEU A 63 -9.19 -26.62 7.80
C LEU A 63 -9.36 -25.97 6.43
N LEU A 64 -8.38 -26.10 5.53
CA LEU A 64 -8.50 -25.62 4.16
C LEU A 64 -9.67 -26.28 3.41
N PHE A 65 -9.90 -27.57 3.65
CA PHE A 65 -10.98 -28.28 2.98
C PHE A 65 -12.36 -27.93 3.56
N LEU A 66 -12.43 -27.65 4.84
CA LEU A 66 -13.67 -27.32 5.52
C LEU A 66 -14.16 -25.91 5.28
N SER A 67 -13.24 -24.96 5.17
CA SER A 67 -13.57 -23.54 5.05
C SER A 67 -13.98 -23.16 3.63
N ASP A 68 -14.93 -22.25 3.50
CA ASP A 68 -15.35 -21.68 2.22
C ASP A 68 -14.48 -20.49 1.81
N PHE A 69 -13.91 -19.79 2.79
CA PHE A 69 -12.96 -18.69 2.62
C PHE A 69 -11.74 -18.92 3.52
N VAL A 70 -10.54 -18.64 3.01
CA VAL A 70 -9.29 -18.73 3.77
C VAL A 70 -8.45 -17.50 3.52
N LEU A 71 -8.17 -16.78 4.61
CA LEU A 71 -7.29 -15.61 4.65
C LEU A 71 -6.03 -15.99 5.42
N LEU A 72 -4.89 -15.76 4.81
CA LEU A 72 -3.59 -15.95 5.41
C LEU A 72 -3.02 -14.59 5.81
N LEU A 73 -2.56 -14.48 7.06
CA LEU A 73 -1.91 -13.27 7.58
C LEU A 73 -0.44 -13.58 7.84
N HIS A 74 0.43 -12.72 7.34
CA HIS A 74 1.87 -12.77 7.56
C HIS A 74 2.34 -11.55 8.33
N TYR A 75 3.29 -11.77 9.22
CA TYR A 75 4.04 -10.72 9.89
C TYR A 75 5.53 -11.03 9.75
N ARG A 76 6.26 -10.13 9.15
CA ARG A 76 7.72 -10.25 9.03
C ARG A 76 8.40 -8.92 9.33
N VAL A 77 9.63 -9.01 9.81
CA VAL A 77 10.49 -7.86 10.02
C VAL A 77 11.63 -7.95 9.03
N THR A 78 11.73 -6.95 8.15
CA THR A 78 12.80 -6.83 7.16
C THR A 78 13.44 -5.46 7.35
N ASP A 79 14.76 -5.42 7.49
CA ASP A 79 15.51 -4.17 7.67
C ASP A 79 14.96 -3.26 8.79
N ARG A 80 14.57 -3.86 9.90
CA ARG A 80 13.94 -3.19 11.07
C ARG A 80 12.54 -2.64 10.82
N MET A 81 11.97 -2.87 9.65
CA MET A 81 10.58 -2.52 9.36
C MET A 81 9.66 -3.72 9.56
N ALA A 82 8.59 -3.51 10.31
CA ALA A 82 7.54 -4.50 10.51
C ALA A 82 6.54 -4.43 9.37
N LEU A 83 6.41 -5.51 8.61
CA LEU A 83 5.46 -5.62 7.50
C LEU A 83 4.39 -6.66 7.84
N ARG A 84 3.14 -6.23 7.76
CA ARG A 84 1.98 -7.13 7.81
C ARG A 84 1.41 -7.28 6.42
N GLU A 85 1.16 -8.52 6.03
CA GLU A 85 0.61 -8.84 4.72
C GLU A 85 -0.54 -9.82 4.88
N LEU A 86 -1.52 -9.72 4.01
CA LEU A 86 -2.62 -10.66 3.90
C LEU A 86 -2.67 -11.25 2.48
N ARG A 87 -3.12 -12.51 2.39
CA ARG A 87 -3.33 -13.21 1.12
C ARG A 87 -4.58 -14.06 1.20
N ILE A 88 -5.42 -13.98 0.18
CA ILE A 88 -6.57 -14.88 0.05
C ILE A 88 -6.06 -16.18 -0.59
N LEU A 89 -6.16 -17.29 0.13
CA LEU A 89 -5.79 -18.61 -0.38
C LEU A 89 -6.95 -19.30 -1.09
N LYS A 90 -8.18 -18.98 -0.67
CA LYS A 90 -9.38 -19.64 -1.17
C LYS A 90 -10.61 -18.79 -0.95
N TYR A 91 -11.49 -18.76 -1.94
CA TYR A 91 -12.83 -18.23 -1.81
C TYR A 91 -13.79 -18.99 -2.73
N ARG A 92 -14.64 -19.86 -2.15
CA ARG A 92 -15.59 -20.67 -2.92
C ARG A 92 -16.70 -19.80 -3.48
N GLY A 93 -16.97 -19.98 -4.77
CA GLY A 93 -18.09 -19.31 -5.45
C GLY A 93 -17.85 -17.85 -5.82
N SER A 94 -16.62 -17.34 -5.65
CA SER A 94 -16.26 -15.97 -6.04
C SER A 94 -14.86 -15.93 -6.66
N ALA A 95 -14.66 -15.02 -7.61
CA ALA A 95 -13.34 -14.62 -8.05
C ALA A 95 -12.66 -13.78 -6.95
N PHE A 96 -11.36 -13.90 -6.83
CA PHE A 96 -10.57 -13.14 -5.85
C PHE A 96 -9.15 -12.88 -6.38
N GLU A 97 -8.51 -11.86 -5.83
CA GLU A 97 -7.12 -11.53 -6.14
C GLU A 97 -6.17 -12.42 -5.32
N GLN A 98 -5.18 -13.04 -5.99
CA GLN A 98 -4.26 -13.99 -5.37
C GLN A 98 -2.97 -13.33 -4.85
N ASN A 99 -2.82 -12.02 -5.02
CA ASN A 99 -1.65 -11.28 -4.57
C ASN A 99 -1.56 -11.21 -3.03
N GLN A 100 -0.37 -10.89 -2.54
CA GLN A 100 -0.18 -10.49 -1.15
C GLN A 100 -0.43 -8.98 -1.05
N PHE A 101 -1.22 -8.56 -0.07
CA PHE A 101 -1.55 -7.16 0.15
C PHE A 101 -0.99 -6.71 1.50
N PRO A 102 -0.23 -5.61 1.55
CA PRO A 102 0.17 -5.03 2.82
C PRO A 102 -1.05 -4.48 3.55
N PHE A 103 -1.04 -4.58 4.89
CA PHE A 103 -2.05 -3.94 5.70
C PHE A 103 -1.44 -3.31 6.95
N THR A 104 -2.10 -2.28 7.46
CA THR A 104 -1.73 -1.58 8.68
C THR A 104 -2.87 -1.67 9.69
N ILE A 105 -2.51 -1.55 10.97
CA ILE A 105 -3.47 -1.43 12.08
C ILE A 105 -3.19 -0.10 12.74
N GLY A 106 -4.08 0.85 12.56
CA GLY A 106 -3.99 2.20 13.08
C GLY A 106 -5.17 2.55 14.01
N ALA A 107 -5.26 3.81 14.39
CA ALA A 107 -6.35 4.32 15.22
C ALA A 107 -7.73 4.15 14.56
N GLU A 108 -7.78 4.24 13.23
CA GLU A 108 -9.01 4.06 12.44
C GLU A 108 -9.33 2.59 12.13
N GLY A 109 -8.52 1.64 12.61
CA GLY A 109 -8.70 0.22 12.41
C GLY A 109 -7.70 -0.40 11.44
N ILE A 110 -8.17 -1.36 10.63
CA ILE A 110 -7.36 -2.08 9.66
C ILE A 110 -7.52 -1.45 8.29
N GLU A 111 -6.39 -1.03 7.69
CA GLU A 111 -6.32 -0.54 6.32
C GLU A 111 -5.53 -1.52 5.46
N VAL A 112 -6.13 -1.96 4.35
CA VAL A 112 -5.50 -2.87 3.39
C VAL A 112 -5.03 -2.07 2.18
N GLY A 113 -3.73 -2.13 1.89
CA GLY A 113 -3.15 -1.55 0.69
C GLY A 113 -3.64 -2.32 -0.55
N SER A 114 -4.07 -1.62 -1.58
CA SER A 114 -4.36 -2.22 -2.88
C SER A 114 -3.17 -2.05 -3.80
N PHE A 115 -2.64 -3.14 -4.36
CA PHE A 115 -1.87 -3.05 -5.61
C PHE A 115 -2.89 -2.95 -6.74
N GLY A 116 -3.42 -1.75 -6.93
CA GLY A 116 -4.35 -1.54 -8.04
C GLY A 116 -3.65 -1.95 -9.34
N LEU A 117 -4.17 -2.97 -10.01
CA LEU A 117 -3.97 -3.10 -11.44
C LEU A 117 -4.63 -1.86 -12.05
N HIS A 118 -3.89 -0.74 -12.07
CA HIS A 118 -4.32 0.41 -12.83
C HIS A 118 -4.46 -0.06 -14.27
N ARG A 119 -5.70 -0.14 -14.76
CA ARG A 119 -5.93 -0.27 -16.18
C ARG A 119 -5.11 0.83 -16.84
N LEU A 120 -4.26 0.45 -17.79
CA LEU A 120 -3.48 1.40 -18.60
C LEU A 120 -4.37 2.23 -19.53
N ASP A 121 -5.66 2.30 -19.26
CA ASP A 121 -6.68 3.01 -20.00
C ASP A 121 -6.92 4.38 -19.36
N TYR A 122 -5.96 5.27 -19.55
CA TYR A 122 -6.07 6.68 -19.14
C TYR A 122 -5.97 7.59 -20.37
N PRO A 123 -6.70 8.71 -20.37
CA PRO A 123 -6.66 9.63 -21.50
C PRO A 123 -5.27 10.25 -21.66
N VAL A 124 -4.71 10.13 -22.84
CA VAL A 124 -3.40 10.73 -23.19
C VAL A 124 -3.62 12.17 -23.61
N SER A 125 -2.90 13.12 -22.99
CA SER A 125 -2.95 14.54 -23.35
C SER A 125 -1.81 14.91 -24.30
N ASN A 126 -2.12 15.66 -25.34
CA ASN A 126 -1.12 16.31 -26.21
C ASN A 126 -0.68 17.69 -25.69
N GLU A 127 -1.29 18.16 -24.60
CA GLU A 127 -0.94 19.44 -23.98
C GLU A 127 0.48 19.41 -23.43
N ARG A 128 1.21 20.50 -23.68
CA ARG A 128 2.56 20.70 -23.15
C ARG A 128 2.56 21.62 -21.95
N VAL A 129 3.32 21.26 -20.94
CA VAL A 129 3.53 22.08 -19.74
C VAL A 129 5.00 22.47 -19.65
N SER A 130 5.25 23.76 -19.44
CA SER A 130 6.62 24.28 -19.36
C SER A 130 7.39 23.65 -18.20
N SER A 131 8.65 23.30 -18.45
CA SER A 131 9.63 22.87 -17.46
C SER A 131 10.06 24.00 -16.51
N GLY A 132 9.74 25.27 -16.85
CA GLY A 132 10.25 26.46 -16.18
C GLY A 132 11.58 26.95 -16.73
N ILE A 133 12.16 26.28 -17.71
CA ILE A 133 13.44 26.60 -18.34
C ILE A 133 13.22 26.76 -19.84
N PRO A 134 13.21 28.01 -20.37
CA PRO A 134 12.80 28.28 -21.76
C PRO A 134 13.60 27.48 -22.80
N ARG A 135 14.92 27.35 -22.60
CA ARG A 135 15.76 26.58 -23.52
C ARG A 135 15.45 25.11 -23.52
N LEU A 136 15.14 24.54 -22.34
CA LEU A 136 14.72 23.13 -22.22
C LEU A 136 13.35 22.95 -22.88
N ASP A 137 12.43 23.88 -22.69
CA ASP A 137 11.12 23.83 -23.32
C ASP A 137 11.24 23.84 -24.87
N THR A 138 12.15 24.64 -25.41
CA THR A 138 12.45 24.63 -26.87
C THR A 138 12.98 23.28 -27.33
N MET A 139 13.88 22.65 -26.58
CA MET A 139 14.43 21.32 -26.89
C MET A 139 13.35 20.22 -26.83
N LEU A 140 12.31 20.43 -26.01
CA LEU A 140 11.19 19.51 -25.82
C LEU A 140 9.95 19.86 -26.66
N ASN A 141 10.07 20.78 -27.63
CA ASN A 141 8.95 21.27 -28.43
C ASN A 141 7.77 21.79 -27.57
N GLY A 142 8.06 22.59 -26.54
CA GLY A 142 7.07 23.25 -25.70
C GLY A 142 6.98 22.76 -24.25
N GLY A 143 7.87 21.87 -23.83
CA GLY A 143 7.91 21.34 -22.49
C GLY A 143 7.46 19.89 -22.36
N TYR A 144 7.12 19.45 -21.17
CA TYR A 144 6.68 18.07 -20.87
C TYR A 144 5.24 17.83 -21.33
N PHE A 145 4.88 16.61 -21.65
CA PHE A 145 3.46 16.29 -21.83
C PHE A 145 2.73 16.30 -20.47
N ARG A 146 1.53 16.87 -20.43
CA ARG A 146 0.67 16.79 -19.25
C ARG A 146 0.33 15.33 -18.94
N GLY A 147 0.50 14.94 -17.66
CA GLY A 147 0.23 13.58 -17.21
C GLY A 147 1.39 12.60 -17.40
N SER A 148 2.55 13.05 -17.95
CA SER A 148 3.73 12.19 -18.05
C SER A 148 4.54 12.17 -16.75
N SER A 149 5.23 11.06 -16.50
CA SER A 149 6.22 10.93 -15.43
C SER A 149 7.61 11.29 -15.96
N ILE A 150 8.29 12.21 -15.30
CA ILE A 150 9.61 12.73 -15.69
C ILE A 150 10.64 12.28 -14.65
N LEU A 151 11.64 11.53 -15.08
CA LEU A 151 12.78 11.19 -14.25
C LEU A 151 13.96 12.11 -14.55
N ILE A 152 14.47 12.80 -13.51
CA ILE A 152 15.71 13.58 -13.57
C ILE A 152 16.76 12.87 -12.72
N THR A 153 17.79 12.34 -13.34
CA THR A 153 18.86 11.61 -12.68
C THR A 153 20.22 12.30 -12.86
N GLY A 154 21.12 12.11 -11.91
CA GLY A 154 22.47 12.66 -11.95
C GLY A 154 23.16 12.56 -10.59
N ALA A 155 24.49 12.73 -10.58
CA ALA A 155 25.30 12.73 -9.36
C ALA A 155 24.88 13.88 -8.40
N PRO A 156 25.29 13.86 -7.13
CA PRO A 156 25.15 15.03 -6.24
C PRO A 156 25.75 16.29 -6.88
N GLY A 157 25.07 17.44 -6.71
CA GLY A 157 25.50 18.73 -7.26
C GLY A 157 25.14 19.00 -8.72
N THR A 158 24.46 18.08 -9.43
CA THR A 158 24.05 18.27 -10.84
C THR A 158 22.77 19.09 -11.04
N ALA A 159 22.33 19.82 -10.01
CA ALA A 159 21.18 20.73 -10.05
C ALA A 159 19.79 20.07 -10.21
N LYS A 160 19.63 18.81 -9.77
CA LYS A 160 18.31 18.11 -9.79
C LYS A 160 17.22 18.91 -9.05
N THR A 161 17.52 19.35 -7.82
CA THR A 161 16.61 20.16 -6.99
C THR A 161 16.30 21.51 -7.65
N THR A 162 17.28 22.11 -8.33
CA THR A 162 17.09 23.38 -9.08
C THR A 162 16.13 23.20 -10.25
N LEU A 163 16.28 22.12 -11.03
CA LEU A 163 15.37 21.79 -12.13
C LEU A 163 13.94 21.52 -11.63
N SER A 164 13.81 20.78 -10.55
CA SER A 164 12.52 20.53 -9.89
C SER A 164 11.88 21.82 -9.37
N GLY A 165 12.66 22.70 -8.75
CA GLY A 165 12.22 24.01 -8.28
C GLY A 165 11.75 24.93 -9.41
N ALA A 166 12.45 24.94 -10.55
CA ALA A 166 12.04 25.70 -11.73
C ALA A 166 10.68 25.22 -12.27
N PHE A 167 10.47 23.92 -12.34
CA PHE A 167 9.20 23.33 -12.74
C PHE A 167 8.05 23.71 -11.80
N VAL A 168 8.27 23.60 -10.49
CA VAL A 168 7.30 24.02 -9.45
C VAL A 168 6.97 25.50 -9.59
N GLN A 169 7.97 26.36 -9.74
CA GLN A 169 7.75 27.80 -9.90
C GLN A 169 6.94 28.11 -11.16
N ALA A 170 7.22 27.43 -12.27
CA ALA A 170 6.48 27.61 -13.51
C ALA A 170 5.01 27.16 -13.37
N ALA A 171 4.74 26.04 -12.69
CA ALA A 171 3.39 25.58 -12.39
C ALA A 171 2.63 26.59 -11.52
N CYS A 172 3.22 27.06 -10.44
CA CYS A 172 2.61 28.05 -9.55
C CYS A 172 2.35 29.42 -10.27
N ARG A 173 3.23 29.85 -11.19
CA ARG A 173 2.99 31.01 -12.02
C ARG A 173 1.75 30.86 -12.92
N ARG A 174 1.45 29.66 -13.36
CA ARG A 174 0.21 29.31 -14.09
C ARG A 174 -1.00 29.15 -13.18
N LYS A 175 -0.85 29.39 -11.86
CA LYS A 175 -1.88 29.20 -10.83
C LYS A 175 -2.29 27.72 -10.65
N GLU A 176 -1.41 26.80 -11.00
CA GLU A 176 -1.60 25.38 -10.79
C GLU A 176 -1.17 25.00 -9.37
N ARG A 177 -2.04 24.27 -8.63
CA ARG A 177 -1.67 23.74 -7.32
C ARG A 177 -0.58 22.70 -7.48
N THR A 178 0.47 22.79 -6.68
CA THR A 178 1.66 21.96 -6.77
C THR A 178 1.97 21.36 -5.42
N LEU A 179 2.32 20.08 -5.41
CA LEU A 179 2.82 19.33 -4.25
C LEU A 179 4.30 19.04 -4.46
N TYR A 180 5.13 19.40 -3.49
CA TYR A 180 6.55 19.05 -3.44
C TYR A 180 6.80 18.08 -2.28
N ILE A 181 7.28 16.87 -2.57
CA ILE A 181 7.63 15.86 -1.56
C ILE A 181 9.15 15.72 -1.57
N ALA A 182 9.79 15.92 -0.42
CA ALA A 182 11.22 15.77 -0.21
C ALA A 182 11.53 14.62 0.73
N PHE A 183 12.63 13.90 0.48
CA PHE A 183 13.05 12.76 1.30
C PHE A 183 14.41 13.02 2.00
N ASP A 184 15.24 13.93 1.46
CA ASP A 184 16.61 14.18 1.96
C ASP A 184 16.75 15.55 2.64
N GLU A 185 16.03 16.57 2.17
CA GLU A 185 16.19 17.96 2.62
C GLU A 185 14.90 18.47 3.25
N SER A 186 15.02 19.34 4.25
CA SER A 186 13.87 20.04 4.82
C SER A 186 13.31 21.08 3.85
N PRO A 187 11.99 21.43 3.93
CA PRO A 187 11.42 22.50 3.10
C PRO A 187 12.17 23.83 3.21
N ASN A 188 12.65 24.19 4.41
CA ASN A 188 13.37 25.43 4.63
C ASN A 188 14.74 25.44 3.93
N GLU A 189 15.44 24.32 3.92
CA GLU A 189 16.73 24.19 3.21
C GLU A 189 16.52 24.30 1.70
N ILE A 190 15.51 23.61 1.17
CA ILE A 190 15.15 23.67 -0.25
C ILE A 190 14.82 25.12 -0.65
N LEU A 191 13.98 25.83 0.11
CA LEU A 191 13.60 27.22 -0.17
C LEU A 191 14.82 28.13 -0.17
N ARG A 192 15.71 28.01 0.83
CA ARG A 192 16.97 28.76 0.93
C ARG A 192 17.86 28.51 -0.28
N ASN A 193 18.08 27.24 -0.61
CA ASN A 193 18.96 26.82 -1.70
C ASN A 193 18.43 27.30 -3.06
N LEU A 194 17.12 27.19 -3.30
CA LEU A 194 16.47 27.65 -4.53
C LEU A 194 16.48 29.18 -4.65
N THR A 195 16.36 29.90 -3.55
CA THR A 195 16.43 31.36 -3.54
C THR A 195 17.80 31.88 -4.02
N SER A 196 18.90 31.16 -3.71
CA SER A 196 20.25 31.51 -4.17
C SER A 196 20.42 31.51 -5.69
N VAL A 197 19.58 30.72 -6.39
CA VAL A 197 19.54 30.63 -7.86
C VAL A 197 18.30 31.35 -8.48
N ASN A 198 17.73 32.31 -7.74
CA ASN A 198 16.62 33.13 -8.15
C ASN A 198 15.29 32.39 -8.42
N ILE A 199 15.11 31.20 -7.78
CA ILE A 199 13.85 30.46 -7.77
C ILE A 199 13.16 30.73 -6.42
N ARG A 200 12.06 31.51 -6.45
CA ARG A 200 11.35 31.96 -5.26
C ARG A 200 10.05 31.19 -5.10
N LEU A 201 10.00 30.23 -4.18
CA LEU A 201 8.84 29.38 -3.91
C LEU A 201 8.02 29.84 -2.69
N ALA A 202 8.62 30.57 -1.75
CA ALA A 202 7.96 30.99 -0.51
C ALA A 202 6.60 31.70 -0.71
N PRO A 203 6.42 32.66 -1.67
CA PRO A 203 5.13 33.32 -1.87
C PRO A 203 4.01 32.33 -2.27
N TYR A 204 4.35 31.23 -2.89
CA TYR A 204 3.35 30.24 -3.30
C TYR A 204 2.91 29.31 -2.14
N LEU A 205 3.74 29.14 -1.12
CA LEU A 205 3.34 28.50 0.15
C LEU A 205 2.31 29.36 0.89
N GLU A 206 2.56 30.68 0.98
CA GLU A 206 1.66 31.63 1.64
C GLU A 206 0.28 31.69 0.96
N THR A 207 0.23 31.55 -0.35
CA THR A 207 -1.03 31.56 -1.12
C THR A 207 -1.70 30.19 -1.20
N GLY A 208 -1.08 29.13 -0.68
CA GLY A 208 -1.60 27.76 -0.76
C GLY A 208 -1.54 27.11 -2.15
N LEU A 209 -0.85 27.75 -3.12
CA LEU A 209 -0.60 27.15 -4.44
C LEU A 209 0.46 26.06 -4.39
N LEU A 210 1.41 26.15 -3.46
CA LEU A 210 2.43 25.15 -3.20
C LEU A 210 2.21 24.53 -1.82
N GLN A 211 2.26 23.21 -1.74
CA GLN A 211 2.40 22.47 -0.51
C GLN A 211 3.73 21.72 -0.52
N MET A 212 4.47 21.75 0.58
CA MET A 212 5.74 21.04 0.72
C MET A 212 5.67 20.09 1.91
N HIS A 213 6.06 18.84 1.70
CA HIS A 213 6.17 17.83 2.74
C HIS A 213 7.57 17.22 2.70
N ALA A 214 8.21 17.12 3.87
CA ALA A 214 9.41 16.33 4.06
C ALA A 214 9.01 15.01 4.73
N LEU A 215 9.32 13.90 4.10
CA LEU A 215 9.18 12.56 4.65
C LEU A 215 10.58 12.10 5.06
N GLN A 216 10.90 12.17 6.34
CA GLN A 216 12.10 11.50 6.83
C GLN A 216 11.84 10.01 6.82
N GLY A 217 12.56 9.28 5.97
CA GLY A 217 12.68 7.84 6.11
C GLY A 217 13.31 7.56 7.47
N GLY A 218 12.53 7.01 8.41
CA GLY A 218 13.10 6.52 9.66
C GLY A 218 14.08 5.39 9.32
N LEU A 219 15.37 5.65 9.54
CA LEU A 219 16.44 4.65 9.58
C LEU A 219 16.33 3.83 10.86
#